data_85bef3ccfdbd3912dc1f2b10dd12bec6
#
_entry.id   85bef3ccfdbd3912dc1f2b10dd12bec6
#
_cell.length_a   1.000
_cell.length_b   1.000
_cell.length_c   1.000
_cell.angle_alpha   90.00
_cell.angle_beta   90.00
_cell.angle_gamma   90.00
#
_symmetry.space_group_name_H-M   'P 1'
#
loop_
_entity.id
_entity.type
_entity.pdbx_description
1 polymer ?
#
loop_
_entity_poly.entity_id
_entity_poly.type
_entity_poly.pdbx_seq_one_letter_code
_entity_poly.pdbx_strand_id
1 'polypeptide(L)'
;SSDLIGDSHERFAIPMLAAGQSRQTTVEFTAVSRAVLPVGPLSIRKGDPFGLVRHEKKLVDQINVFIHPKTVMLNTLNAGIPRDLEGQPSGEIVDDDLDFYGLREYEPGDDVRNVHWLSSAKTGALMIRQYEATRRTDTALTISVNPDDYVSSDEFELAVSVHASIGVQCLLQNRPVTSHAGTEHIMPRNSTEFLDGCSAISPDISDNP
;
A
#
# COMPACT_ATOMS: atom_id res chain seq x y z
N SER A 1 19.76 13.46 7.82
CA SER A 1 20.32 13.22 9.16
C SER A 1 20.03 11.78 9.59
N SER A 2 20.82 10.84 9.03
CA SER A 2 20.67 9.39 9.22
C SER A 2 21.30 8.85 10.52
N ASP A 3 21.50 9.70 11.51
CA ASP A 3 22.30 9.37 12.70
C ASP A 3 21.49 9.00 13.95
N LEU A 4 20.19 8.73 13.82
CA LEU A 4 19.35 8.45 14.99
C LEU A 4 19.08 6.98 15.27
N ILE A 5 19.57 6.07 14.43
CA ILE A 5 19.54 4.64 14.73
C ILE A 5 20.97 4.14 14.72
N GLY A 6 21.71 4.49 15.76
CA GLY A 6 22.99 3.84 16.04
C GLY A 6 22.77 2.37 16.25
N ASP A 7 23.76 1.55 15.87
CA ASP A 7 23.83 0.11 16.10
C ASP A 7 23.75 -0.19 17.61
N SER A 8 22.54 -0.07 18.17
CA SER A 8 22.29 -0.23 19.60
C SER A 8 22.01 -1.68 19.91
N HIS A 9 23.00 -2.34 20.46
CA HIS A 9 22.85 -3.70 20.98
C HIS A 9 22.22 -3.66 22.38
N GLU A 10 20.96 -4.03 22.48
CA GLU A 10 20.32 -4.26 23.77
C GLU A 10 20.69 -5.64 24.31
N ARG A 11 21.12 -5.68 25.58
CA ARG A 11 21.50 -6.92 26.25
C ARG A 11 20.65 -7.14 27.49
N PHE A 12 19.99 -8.29 27.52
CA PHE A 12 19.15 -8.66 28.65
C PHE A 12 19.80 -9.83 29.41
N ALA A 13 19.95 -9.69 30.71
CA ALA A 13 20.36 -10.81 31.55
C ALA A 13 19.16 -11.75 31.75
N ILE A 14 19.32 -13.00 31.35
CA ILE A 14 18.32 -14.05 31.56
C ILE A 14 18.79 -14.86 32.76
N PRO A 15 18.05 -14.88 33.90
CA PRO A 15 18.36 -15.75 35.02
C PRO A 15 18.14 -17.20 34.63
N MET A 16 18.63 -18.13 35.45
CA MET A 16 18.33 -19.57 35.24
C MET A 16 16.84 -19.79 35.26
N LEU A 17 16.32 -20.37 34.20
CA LEU A 17 14.93 -20.78 34.08
C LEU A 17 14.81 -22.25 34.41
N ALA A 18 13.86 -22.62 35.28
CA ALA A 18 13.52 -24.01 35.52
C ALA A 18 12.77 -24.59 34.29
N ALA A 19 12.75 -25.92 34.19
CA ALA A 19 12.07 -26.59 33.09
C ALA A 19 10.58 -26.19 33.04
N GLY A 20 10.15 -25.74 31.87
CA GLY A 20 8.77 -25.24 31.63
C GLY A 20 8.52 -23.78 32.00
N GLN A 21 9.51 -23.06 32.56
CA GLN A 21 9.38 -21.63 32.80
C GLN A 21 9.68 -20.82 31.54
N SER A 22 8.91 -19.76 31.33
CA SER A 22 9.14 -18.75 30.30
C SER A 22 9.37 -17.38 30.91
N ARG A 23 10.11 -16.54 30.21
CA ARG A 23 10.29 -15.14 30.56
C ARG A 23 10.04 -14.27 29.34
N GLN A 24 9.25 -13.23 29.54
CA GLN A 24 9.02 -12.20 28.53
C GLN A 24 9.78 -10.93 28.91
N THR A 25 10.42 -10.31 27.94
CA THR A 25 11.05 -9.00 28.08
C THR A 25 10.51 -8.11 26.99
N THR A 26 10.07 -6.91 27.36
CA THR A 26 9.54 -5.91 26.42
C THR A 26 10.58 -4.81 26.28
N VAL A 27 10.83 -4.42 25.03
CA VAL A 27 11.64 -3.25 24.69
C VAL A 27 10.70 -2.24 24.09
N GLU A 28 10.72 -1.03 24.63
CA GLU A 28 9.94 0.09 24.13
C GLU A 28 10.86 1.06 23.40
N PHE A 29 10.48 1.46 22.23
CA PHE A 29 11.14 2.53 21.49
C PHE A 29 10.09 3.48 20.92
N THR A 30 10.43 4.76 20.90
CA THR A 30 9.57 5.80 20.33
C THR A 30 10.09 6.19 18.97
N ALA A 31 9.28 5.98 17.95
CA ALA A 31 9.59 6.43 16.61
C ALA A 31 9.36 7.94 16.49
N VAL A 32 10.36 8.66 16.01
CA VAL A 32 10.30 10.11 15.78
C VAL A 32 9.96 10.42 14.32
N SER A 33 10.38 9.57 13.41
CA SER A 33 10.14 9.67 11.97
C SER A 33 9.82 8.31 11.38
N ARG A 34 9.28 8.29 10.16
CA ARG A 34 9.13 7.05 9.40
C ARG A 34 10.49 6.41 9.13
N ALA A 35 10.53 5.11 9.14
CA ALA A 35 11.75 4.36 8.88
C ALA A 35 11.46 2.89 8.58
N VAL A 36 12.41 2.20 7.97
CA VAL A 36 12.50 0.75 7.98
C VAL A 36 13.55 0.37 9.01
N LEU A 37 13.11 -0.16 10.13
CA LEU A 37 13.97 -0.50 11.26
C LEU A 37 14.32 -2.00 11.22
N PRO A 38 15.57 -2.36 10.94
CA PRO A 38 16.01 -3.74 11.03
C PRO A 38 16.16 -4.15 12.51
N VAL A 39 15.30 -5.06 12.97
CA VAL A 39 15.30 -5.58 14.35
C VAL A 39 15.88 -6.99 14.37
N GLY A 40 16.90 -7.20 15.18
CA GLY A 40 17.61 -8.48 15.29
C GLY A 40 18.97 -8.49 14.58
N PRO A 41 19.62 -9.64 14.47
CA PRO A 41 19.17 -10.96 14.91
C PRO A 41 19.10 -11.11 16.43
N LEU A 42 18.14 -11.90 16.93
CA LEU A 42 18.12 -12.27 18.35
C LEU A 42 19.07 -13.44 18.59
N SER A 43 20.05 -13.25 19.45
CA SER A 43 20.97 -14.32 19.83
C SER A 43 21.02 -14.51 21.35
N ILE A 44 21.18 -15.75 21.78
CA ILE A 44 21.43 -16.08 23.18
C ILE A 44 22.91 -16.40 23.36
N ARG A 45 23.50 -15.79 24.38
CA ARG A 45 24.89 -16.06 24.77
C ARG A 45 24.93 -16.76 26.10
N LYS A 46 25.62 -17.88 26.15
CA LYS A 46 25.92 -18.62 27.37
C LYS A 46 27.45 -18.66 27.55
N GLY A 47 27.93 -18.26 28.69
CA GLY A 47 29.34 -18.32 29.04
C GLY A 47 29.55 -18.99 30.39
N ASP A 48 30.77 -19.44 30.65
CA ASP A 48 31.22 -19.86 31.95
C ASP A 48 31.51 -18.63 32.84
N PRO A 49 31.54 -18.78 34.18
CA PRO A 49 31.77 -17.65 35.09
C PRO A 49 33.18 -17.02 34.90
N PHE A 50 34.12 -17.73 34.33
CA PHE A 50 35.50 -17.28 34.11
C PHE A 50 35.72 -16.66 32.73
N GLY A 51 34.69 -16.69 31.84
CA GLY A 51 34.76 -16.11 30.50
C GLY A 51 35.66 -16.88 29.50
N LEU A 52 36.06 -18.12 29.84
CA LEU A 52 36.90 -18.94 29.00
C LEU A 52 36.17 -19.61 27.85
N VAL A 53 34.90 -19.89 28.05
CA VAL A 53 34.04 -20.52 27.03
C VAL A 53 32.84 -19.65 26.81
N ARG A 54 32.56 -19.31 25.55
CA ARG A 54 31.39 -18.56 25.14
C ARG A 54 30.66 -19.30 24.02
N HIS A 55 29.43 -19.63 24.27
CA HIS A 55 28.52 -20.19 23.28
C HIS A 55 27.47 -19.12 22.89
N GLU A 56 27.38 -18.86 21.59
CA GLU A 56 26.37 -17.99 21.04
C GLU A 56 25.50 -18.78 20.07
N LYS A 57 24.19 -18.65 20.20
CA LYS A 57 23.23 -19.29 19.31
C LYS A 57 22.23 -18.23 18.84
N LYS A 58 22.15 -18.06 17.53
CA LYS A 58 21.11 -17.25 16.89
C LYS A 58 19.77 -17.95 17.05
N LEU A 59 18.77 -17.25 17.58
CA LEU A 59 17.42 -17.75 17.81
C LEU A 59 16.43 -17.31 16.73
N VAL A 60 16.53 -16.05 16.32
CA VAL A 60 15.64 -15.43 15.33
C VAL A 60 16.51 -14.63 14.37
N ASP A 61 16.17 -14.66 13.11
CA ASP A 61 16.76 -13.82 12.09
C ASP A 61 16.33 -12.35 12.25
N GLN A 62 17.03 -11.46 11.59
CA GLN A 62 16.66 -10.06 11.49
C GLN A 62 15.31 -9.94 10.73
N ILE A 63 14.44 -9.10 11.26
CA ILE A 63 13.17 -8.72 10.62
C ILE A 63 13.14 -7.21 10.42
N ASN A 64 12.46 -6.75 9.39
CA ASN A 64 12.22 -5.34 9.20
C ASN A 64 10.90 -4.94 9.86
N VAL A 65 10.96 -3.92 10.70
CA VAL A 65 9.80 -3.26 11.29
C VAL A 65 9.60 -1.93 10.56
N PHE A 66 8.43 -1.77 9.96
CA PHE A 66 8.11 -0.56 9.21
C PHE A 66 7.45 0.46 10.13
N ILE A 67 8.02 1.65 10.19
CA ILE A 67 7.45 2.80 10.88
C ILE A 67 6.80 3.66 9.80
N HIS A 68 5.48 3.60 9.74
CA HIS A 68 4.70 4.23 8.69
C HIS A 68 4.74 5.77 8.77
N PRO A 69 4.65 6.46 7.64
CA PRO A 69 4.47 7.90 7.62
C PRO A 69 3.15 8.27 8.27
N LYS A 70 3.06 9.50 8.78
CA LYS A 70 1.83 10.02 9.34
C LYS A 70 0.80 10.21 8.23
N THR A 71 -0.38 9.60 8.38
CA THR A 71 -1.47 9.73 7.40
C THR A 71 -2.64 10.50 7.97
N VAL A 72 -3.36 11.20 7.10
CA VAL A 72 -4.58 11.94 7.42
C VAL A 72 -5.73 11.40 6.57
N MET A 73 -6.89 11.18 7.19
CA MET A 73 -8.08 10.83 6.42
C MET A 73 -8.54 12.03 5.60
N LEU A 74 -8.63 11.84 4.29
CA LEU A 74 -9.09 12.87 3.37
C LEU A 74 -10.61 12.72 3.21
N ASN A 75 -11.37 13.72 3.63
CA ASN A 75 -12.84 13.64 3.68
C ASN A 75 -13.53 13.50 2.32
N THR A 76 -12.88 13.84 1.23
CA THR A 76 -13.38 13.61 -0.14
C THR A 76 -12.25 13.75 -1.14
N LEU A 77 -11.57 12.65 -1.45
CA LEU A 77 -10.99 12.55 -2.77
C LEU A 77 -12.10 12.12 -3.75
N ASN A 78 -13.00 13.02 -4.07
CA ASN A 78 -13.70 12.96 -5.33
C ASN A 78 -12.71 13.31 -6.45
N ALA A 79 -11.63 12.53 -6.53
CA ALA A 79 -10.73 12.57 -7.65
C ALA A 79 -11.51 12.06 -8.85
N GLY A 80 -12.18 13.04 -9.51
CA GLY A 80 -12.69 12.83 -10.84
C GLY A 80 -13.46 11.53 -11.02
N ILE A 81 -14.72 11.46 -10.54
CA ILE A 81 -15.69 10.91 -11.46
C ILE A 81 -15.59 11.88 -12.64
N PRO A 82 -15.14 11.46 -13.82
CA PRO A 82 -15.41 12.25 -15.00
C PRO A 82 -16.93 12.35 -15.01
N ARG A 83 -17.48 13.46 -14.56
CA ARG A 83 -18.77 13.87 -15.08
C ARG A 83 -18.49 13.99 -16.56
N ASP A 84 -18.89 13.01 -17.31
CA ASP A 84 -19.09 13.15 -18.73
C ASP A 84 -20.09 14.30 -18.91
N LEU A 85 -19.53 15.49 -18.90
CA LEU A 85 -20.14 16.64 -19.51
C LEU A 85 -20.00 16.35 -21.00
N GLU A 86 -21.05 15.74 -21.59
CA GLU A 86 -21.23 15.60 -23.02
C GLU A 86 -20.05 14.96 -23.77
N GLY A 87 -19.89 13.66 -23.65
CA GLY A 87 -18.95 12.89 -24.45
C GLY A 87 -19.64 11.67 -25.03
N GLN A 88 -19.57 11.54 -26.34
CA GLN A 88 -20.05 10.39 -27.11
C GLN A 88 -19.54 9.07 -26.50
N PRO A 89 -20.38 8.01 -26.49
CA PRO A 89 -19.92 6.70 -26.05
C PRO A 89 -18.82 6.22 -26.98
N SER A 90 -17.58 6.20 -26.48
CA SER A 90 -16.49 5.52 -27.16
C SER A 90 -16.75 4.03 -27.05
N GLY A 91 -17.18 3.43 -28.12
CA GLY A 91 -17.57 2.01 -28.20
C GLY A 91 -16.38 1.05 -28.12
N GLU A 92 -15.60 1.11 -27.07
CA GLU A 92 -14.67 0.03 -26.71
C GLU A 92 -15.33 -0.89 -25.70
N ILE A 93 -15.79 -2.02 -26.20
CA ILE A 93 -16.34 -3.13 -25.41
C ILE A 93 -15.14 -3.80 -24.73
N VAL A 94 -14.96 -3.56 -23.42
CA VAL A 94 -14.08 -4.35 -22.59
C VAL A 94 -14.89 -5.44 -21.90
N ASP A 95 -14.61 -6.68 -22.21
CA ASP A 95 -15.46 -7.86 -22.00
C ASP A 95 -15.48 -8.42 -20.56
N ASP A 96 -14.92 -7.74 -19.55
CA ASP A 96 -14.69 -8.41 -18.27
C ASP A 96 -15.19 -7.70 -16.96
N ASP A 97 -15.84 -6.53 -17.04
CA ASP A 97 -16.40 -5.86 -15.85
C ASP A 97 -17.67 -5.05 -16.22
N LEU A 98 -18.72 -5.77 -16.66
CA LEU A 98 -19.99 -5.15 -17.04
C LEU A 98 -21.01 -5.30 -15.91
N ASP A 99 -21.27 -4.23 -15.18
CA ASP A 99 -22.41 -4.18 -14.26
C ASP A 99 -23.71 -4.02 -15.04
N PHE A 100 -24.71 -4.83 -14.67
CA PHE A 100 -26.04 -4.75 -15.24
C PHE A 100 -26.69 -3.41 -14.86
N TYR A 101 -26.86 -2.54 -15.85
CA TYR A 101 -27.50 -1.24 -15.68
C TYR A 101 -29.02 -1.29 -15.81
N GLY A 102 -29.53 -2.03 -16.81
CA GLY A 102 -30.96 -2.08 -17.07
C GLY A 102 -31.36 -2.87 -18.32
N LEU A 103 -32.60 -2.77 -18.67
CA LEU A 103 -33.18 -3.33 -19.91
C LEU A 103 -33.69 -2.20 -20.77
N ARG A 104 -33.37 -2.20 -22.05
CA ARG A 104 -34.02 -1.36 -23.08
C ARG A 104 -34.63 -2.19 -24.21
N GLU A 105 -35.44 -1.59 -25.01
CA GLU A 105 -35.92 -2.26 -26.22
C GLU A 105 -34.79 -2.46 -27.23
N TYR A 106 -34.89 -3.54 -27.99
CA TYR A 106 -33.94 -3.88 -29.04
C TYR A 106 -34.00 -2.88 -30.19
N GLU A 107 -32.89 -2.43 -30.64
CA GLU A 107 -32.71 -1.63 -31.85
C GLU A 107 -31.96 -2.42 -32.93
N PRO A 108 -32.29 -2.21 -34.24
CA PRO A 108 -31.57 -2.88 -35.32
C PRO A 108 -30.06 -2.58 -35.26
N GLY A 109 -29.26 -3.63 -35.07
CA GLY A 109 -27.82 -3.54 -34.91
C GLY A 109 -27.31 -4.02 -33.55
N ASP A 110 -28.21 -4.22 -32.58
CA ASP A 110 -27.83 -4.77 -31.27
C ASP A 110 -27.44 -6.25 -31.34
N ASP A 111 -26.51 -6.67 -30.48
CA ASP A 111 -26.11 -8.07 -30.38
C ASP A 111 -27.24 -8.89 -29.73
N VAL A 112 -27.77 -9.84 -30.47
CA VAL A 112 -28.83 -10.76 -30.03
C VAL A 112 -28.43 -11.65 -28.85
N ARG A 113 -27.14 -11.77 -28.54
CA ARG A 113 -26.63 -12.50 -27.38
C ARG A 113 -27.02 -11.82 -26.07
N ASN A 114 -27.22 -10.51 -26.10
CA ASN A 114 -27.59 -9.69 -24.96
C ASN A 114 -29.10 -9.62 -24.75
N VAL A 115 -29.89 -10.36 -25.50
CA VAL A 115 -31.36 -10.40 -25.34
C VAL A 115 -31.70 -11.06 -24.00
N HIS A 116 -32.53 -10.35 -23.21
CA HIS A 116 -33.09 -10.89 -21.97
C HIS A 116 -34.41 -11.57 -22.25
N TRP A 117 -34.40 -12.84 -22.63
CA TRP A 117 -35.56 -13.61 -23.12
C TRP A 117 -36.78 -13.59 -22.17
N LEU A 118 -36.49 -13.66 -20.84
CA LEU A 118 -37.59 -13.65 -19.85
C LEU A 118 -38.37 -12.36 -19.83
N SER A 119 -37.70 -11.22 -19.91
CA SER A 119 -38.35 -9.91 -19.97
C SER A 119 -39.00 -9.70 -21.32
N SER A 120 -38.36 -10.09 -22.39
CA SER A 120 -38.96 -10.02 -23.74
C SER A 120 -40.28 -10.81 -23.84
N ALA A 121 -40.34 -11.99 -23.23
CA ALA A 121 -41.55 -12.78 -23.18
C ALA A 121 -42.69 -12.12 -22.35
N LYS A 122 -42.36 -11.31 -21.35
CA LYS A 122 -43.33 -10.60 -20.51
C LYS A 122 -43.83 -9.32 -21.16
N THR A 123 -42.96 -8.61 -21.84
CA THR A 123 -43.30 -7.30 -22.45
C THR A 123 -43.83 -7.42 -23.86
N GLY A 124 -43.59 -8.55 -24.54
CA GLY A 124 -43.91 -8.74 -25.94
C GLY A 124 -43.02 -8.01 -26.92
N ALA A 125 -41.98 -7.33 -26.44
CA ALA A 125 -40.92 -6.67 -27.20
C ALA A 125 -39.55 -7.27 -26.88
N LEU A 126 -38.64 -7.29 -27.83
CA LEU A 126 -37.26 -7.76 -27.56
C LEU A 126 -36.57 -6.77 -26.61
N MET A 127 -36.10 -7.27 -25.48
CA MET A 127 -35.38 -6.50 -24.46
C MET A 127 -33.94 -6.87 -24.46
N ILE A 128 -33.06 -5.86 -24.54
CA ILE A 128 -31.59 -5.99 -24.46
C ILE A 128 -31.09 -5.62 -23.08
N ARG A 129 -30.15 -6.38 -22.55
CA ARG A 129 -29.40 -6.03 -21.35
C ARG A 129 -28.46 -4.87 -21.67
N GLN A 130 -28.65 -3.76 -20.97
CA GLN A 130 -27.67 -2.69 -20.94
C GLN A 130 -26.65 -2.95 -19.85
N TYR A 131 -25.40 -2.83 -20.21
CA TYR A 131 -24.27 -2.92 -19.30
C TYR A 131 -23.60 -1.55 -19.25
N GLU A 132 -23.27 -1.10 -18.05
CA GLU A 132 -22.44 0.07 -17.87
C GLU A 132 -20.99 -0.40 -17.66
N ALA A 133 -20.06 0.10 -18.47
CA ALA A 133 -18.65 -0.17 -18.26
C ALA A 133 -18.23 0.52 -16.98
N THR A 134 -18.06 -0.24 -15.91
CA THR A 134 -17.47 0.26 -14.67
C THR A 134 -16.00 0.49 -14.92
N ARG A 135 -15.63 1.68 -15.38
CA ARG A 135 -14.22 2.06 -15.50
C ARG A 135 -13.64 2.08 -14.09
N ARG A 136 -12.91 1.02 -13.74
CA ARG A 136 -12.00 1.07 -12.60
C ARG A 136 -10.94 2.10 -12.93
N THR A 137 -10.99 3.22 -12.27
CA THR A 137 -9.99 4.27 -12.46
C THR A 137 -8.75 3.88 -11.68
N ASP A 138 -7.75 3.37 -12.38
CA ASP A 138 -6.43 3.15 -11.79
C ASP A 138 -5.81 4.50 -11.42
N THR A 139 -5.20 4.55 -10.25
CA THR A 139 -4.58 5.76 -9.74
C THR A 139 -3.07 5.60 -9.77
N ALA A 140 -2.39 6.41 -10.54
CA ALA A 140 -0.94 6.54 -10.50
C ALA A 140 -0.56 7.69 -9.58
N LEU A 141 0.28 7.42 -8.59
CA LEU A 141 0.84 8.40 -7.68
C LEU A 141 2.35 8.46 -7.88
N THR A 142 2.86 9.65 -8.11
CA THR A 142 4.30 9.86 -8.29
C THR A 142 4.79 10.85 -7.26
N ILE A 143 5.93 10.55 -6.64
CA ILE A 143 6.65 11.45 -5.73
C ILE A 143 8.10 11.58 -6.20
N SER A 144 8.61 12.81 -6.24
CA SER A 144 10.04 13.03 -6.46
C SER A 144 10.83 12.58 -5.23
N VAL A 145 11.95 11.93 -5.46
CA VAL A 145 12.92 11.59 -4.40
C VAL A 145 14.16 12.46 -4.48
N ASN A 146 14.23 13.38 -5.47
CA ASN A 146 15.32 14.32 -5.57
C ASN A 146 15.24 15.36 -4.43
N PRO A 147 16.24 15.46 -3.56
CA PRO A 147 16.23 16.41 -2.44
C PRO A 147 16.22 17.88 -2.91
N ASP A 148 16.68 18.19 -4.13
CA ASP A 148 16.69 19.55 -4.68
C ASP A 148 15.29 20.07 -5.03
N ASP A 149 14.30 19.19 -5.12
CA ASP A 149 12.90 19.57 -5.37
C ASP A 149 12.18 20.07 -4.10
N TYR A 150 12.85 20.01 -2.94
CA TYR A 150 12.29 20.35 -1.64
C TYR A 150 13.13 21.40 -0.92
N VAL A 151 12.46 22.34 -0.26
CA VAL A 151 13.14 23.39 0.51
C VAL A 151 13.83 22.84 1.77
N SER A 152 13.27 21.75 2.32
CA SER A 152 13.77 21.14 3.55
C SER A 152 13.41 19.65 3.63
N SER A 153 14.10 18.93 4.54
CA SER A 153 13.75 17.55 4.85
C SER A 153 12.32 17.40 5.42
N ASP A 154 11.83 18.41 6.13
CA ASP A 154 10.46 18.39 6.68
C ASP A 154 9.42 18.49 5.56
N GLU A 155 9.72 19.25 4.50
CA GLU A 155 8.85 19.33 3.31
C GLU A 155 8.80 17.99 2.56
N PHE A 156 9.95 17.33 2.42
CA PHE A 156 9.99 15.97 1.85
C PHE A 156 9.16 14.99 2.69
N GLU A 157 9.29 14.99 4.01
CA GLU A 157 8.50 14.13 4.91
C GLU A 157 7.00 14.45 4.82
N LEU A 158 6.65 15.73 4.66
CA LEU A 158 5.27 16.14 4.41
C LEU A 158 4.77 15.60 3.06
N ALA A 159 5.56 15.69 2.00
CA ALA A 159 5.20 15.17 0.68
C ALA A 159 4.95 13.64 0.74
N VAL A 160 5.81 12.88 1.44
CA VAL A 160 5.62 11.44 1.66
C VAL A 160 4.33 11.17 2.46
N SER A 161 4.03 11.99 3.47
CA SER A 161 2.80 11.87 4.26
C SER A 161 1.54 12.14 3.43
N VAL A 162 1.59 13.12 2.53
CA VAL A 162 0.52 13.42 1.59
C VAL A 162 0.35 12.27 0.59
N HIS A 163 1.44 11.81 -0.01
CA HIS A 163 1.45 10.67 -0.93
C HIS A 163 0.83 9.42 -0.27
N ALA A 164 1.25 9.10 0.95
CA ALA A 164 0.72 7.99 1.73
C ALA A 164 -0.78 8.15 2.03
N SER A 165 -1.21 9.36 2.38
CA SER A 165 -2.62 9.64 2.70
C SER A 165 -3.53 9.45 1.48
N ILE A 166 -3.10 9.94 0.31
CA ILE A 166 -3.85 9.80 -0.95
C ILE A 166 -3.94 8.32 -1.34
N GLY A 167 -2.82 7.60 -1.33
CA GLY A 167 -2.79 6.19 -1.74
C GLY A 167 -3.63 5.30 -0.82
N VAL A 168 -3.54 5.48 0.50
CA VAL A 168 -4.40 4.78 1.46
C VAL A 168 -5.87 5.05 1.18
N GLN A 169 -6.24 6.31 0.92
CA GLN A 169 -7.63 6.67 0.62
C GLN A 169 -8.14 6.02 -0.66
N CYS A 170 -7.33 5.96 -1.72
CA CYS A 170 -7.67 5.28 -2.96
C CYS A 170 -7.88 3.77 -2.73
N LEU A 171 -6.97 3.12 -2.01
CA LEU A 171 -7.07 1.70 -1.70
C LEU A 171 -8.28 1.37 -0.83
N LEU A 172 -8.65 2.23 0.14
CA LEU A 172 -9.86 2.08 0.93
C LEU A 172 -11.15 2.22 0.10
N GLN A 173 -11.08 2.92 -1.02
CA GLN A 173 -12.17 3.05 -2.00
C GLN A 173 -12.16 1.94 -3.06
N ASN A 174 -11.37 0.86 -2.86
CA ASN A 174 -11.16 -0.22 -3.83
C ASN A 174 -10.64 0.25 -5.20
N ARG A 175 -9.89 1.35 -5.23
CA ARG A 175 -9.21 1.86 -6.43
C ARG A 175 -7.77 1.35 -6.45
N PRO A 176 -7.36 0.65 -7.50
CA PRO A 176 -5.97 0.23 -7.65
C PRO A 176 -5.03 1.44 -7.65
N VAL A 177 -3.89 1.29 -6.97
CA VAL A 177 -2.86 2.32 -6.88
C VAL A 177 -1.56 1.77 -7.42
N THR A 178 -0.94 2.53 -8.31
CA THR A 178 0.46 2.34 -8.70
C THR A 178 1.26 3.51 -8.15
N SER A 179 2.24 3.24 -7.33
CA SER A 179 3.08 4.27 -6.70
C SER A 179 4.47 4.27 -7.32
N HIS A 180 4.95 5.44 -7.67
CA HIS A 180 6.29 5.68 -8.21
C HIS A 180 7.04 6.63 -7.28
N ALA A 181 8.23 6.21 -6.85
CA ALA A 181 9.15 7.02 -6.06
C ALA A 181 10.55 6.89 -6.68
N GLY A 182 10.95 7.92 -7.42
CA GLY A 182 12.15 7.82 -8.25
C GLY A 182 12.06 6.67 -9.27
N THR A 183 13.05 5.80 -9.27
CA THR A 183 13.09 4.62 -10.13
C THR A 183 12.29 3.42 -9.59
N GLU A 184 11.87 3.48 -8.34
CA GLU A 184 11.10 2.41 -7.72
C GLU A 184 9.61 2.57 -7.97
N HIS A 185 8.94 1.45 -8.25
CA HIS A 185 7.49 1.42 -8.37
C HIS A 185 6.92 0.21 -7.63
N ILE A 186 5.77 0.41 -7.03
CA ILE A 186 5.02 -0.63 -6.33
C ILE A 186 3.54 -0.61 -6.73
N MET A 187 2.96 -1.79 -6.82
CA MET A 187 1.52 -2.00 -7.01
C MET A 187 0.97 -2.71 -5.76
N PRO A 188 0.65 -1.94 -4.71
CA PRO A 188 0.26 -2.52 -3.44
C PRO A 188 -1.13 -3.15 -3.53
N ARG A 189 -1.30 -4.31 -2.87
CA ARG A 189 -2.58 -5.02 -2.80
C ARG A 189 -3.48 -4.49 -1.67
N ASN A 190 -2.89 -3.84 -0.69
CA ASN A 190 -3.58 -3.30 0.47
C ASN A 190 -2.85 -2.09 1.04
N SER A 191 -3.52 -1.38 1.95
CA SER A 191 -2.99 -0.16 2.58
C SER A 191 -1.72 -0.40 3.41
N THR A 192 -1.58 -1.58 4.02
CA THR A 192 -0.37 -1.89 4.82
C THR A 192 0.84 -2.03 3.92
N GLU A 193 0.74 -2.81 2.85
CA GLU A 193 1.81 -2.99 1.87
C GLU A 193 2.22 -1.64 1.24
N PHE A 194 1.24 -0.78 0.98
CA PHE A 194 1.50 0.57 0.49
C PHE A 194 2.27 1.43 1.50
N LEU A 195 1.87 1.39 2.77
CA LEU A 195 2.53 2.14 3.84
C LEU A 195 3.93 1.60 4.14
N ASP A 196 4.15 0.28 4.04
CA ASP A 196 5.47 -0.34 4.13
C ASP A 196 6.40 0.22 3.05
N GLY A 197 5.92 0.29 1.80
CA GLY A 197 6.64 0.92 0.70
C GLY A 197 6.94 2.41 0.97
N CYS A 198 5.95 3.17 1.43
CA CYS A 198 6.14 4.59 1.77
C CYS A 198 7.16 4.78 2.92
N SER A 199 7.30 3.81 3.83
CA SER A 199 8.30 3.86 4.90
C SER A 199 9.74 3.76 4.38
N ALA A 200 9.92 3.11 3.23
CA ALA A 200 11.23 2.90 2.60
C ALA A 200 11.68 4.05 1.70
N ILE A 201 10.77 4.94 1.28
CA ILE A 201 11.12 6.07 0.39
C ILE A 201 12.18 6.93 1.07
N SER A 202 13.32 7.11 0.45
CA SER A 202 14.41 7.97 0.92
C SER A 202 14.82 8.95 -0.17
N PRO A 203 15.33 10.13 0.20
CA PRO A 203 15.89 11.04 -0.80
C PRO A 203 17.05 10.39 -1.54
N ASP A 204 17.05 10.47 -2.86
CA ASP A 204 18.10 9.94 -3.72
C ASP A 204 18.58 11.02 -4.70
N ILE A 205 19.87 11.36 -4.61
CA ILE A 205 20.51 12.38 -5.47
C ILE A 205 20.70 11.84 -6.91
N SER A 206 20.63 10.54 -7.11
CA SER A 206 20.79 9.91 -8.42
C SER A 206 19.57 10.02 -9.33
N ASP A 207 18.44 10.42 -8.78
CA ASP A 207 17.18 10.63 -9.52
C ASP A 207 17.18 12.03 -10.16
N ASN A 208 18.02 12.20 -11.15
CA ASN A 208 18.01 13.39 -12.00
C ASN A 208 17.38 13.01 -13.33
N PRO A 209 16.20 13.58 -13.71
CA PRO A 209 15.49 13.24 -14.95
C PRO A 209 16.27 13.60 -16.21
#